data_194c58559049ddd2b05f7c6189c1d0bb
#
_entry.id   194c58559049ddd2b05f7c6189c1d0bb
#
_cell.length_a   1.000
_cell.length_b   1.000
_cell.length_c   1.000
_cell.angle_alpha   90.00
_cell.angle_beta   90.00
_cell.angle_gamma   90.00
#
_symmetry.space_group_name_H-M   'P 1'
#
loop_
_entity.id
_entity.type
_entity.pdbx_description
1 polymer ?
#
loop_
_entity_poly.entity_id
_entity_poly.type
_entity_poly.pdbx_seq_one_letter_code
_entity_poly.pdbx_strand_id
1 'polypeptide(L)'
;MDDLVRWKNRNDRKPLILLGARQVGKTYILKEFGRREYDNVAYINCDNNALVRDLFTPDYNIGRILLTIGAITGVNIQPGKTLIIMDEVQELKRGLASLKYFCEDAPQYHVAVAGSLLGLTLHDGDSYPVGKVNTLNMYPMTFEEFLLARNRKQMVDLLQAQRWDFVKGLRTLYIQHLREYYLVGGMPEAVDKFVQTNDANLVREVQNEILAAYEKDISKHAPAEQVMRIGQVWHSIPSQLAKENRKFIYGVVKKGARAKDYELAIQWLLDAGLVYKVNRVTTLAMPLKIHEEISAFKLFMLDCGLLGAMSLTPPAMLLLPSTDNSGKGDFTENFVCSQMKSLSDLPVFYYSKDNSQLELDFVVQANTAVCPVEVKAEENLQSKSLKTTLSENPDMHGLRFSMSDYREEGRLTNVPLYGARSFLKALKQ
;
A
#
# COMPACT_ATOMS: atom_id res chain seq x y z
N MET A 1 -3.79 13.19 -0.09
CA MET A 1 -4.26 14.54 0.35
C MET A 1 -5.77 14.64 0.33
N ASP A 2 -6.45 14.28 -0.77
CA ASP A 2 -7.92 14.39 -0.91
C ASP A 2 -8.70 13.62 0.17
N ASP A 3 -8.21 12.45 0.60
CA ASP A 3 -8.85 11.68 1.67
C ASP A 3 -8.78 12.41 3.03
N LEU A 4 -7.68 13.10 3.30
CA LEU A 4 -7.52 13.92 4.50
C LEU A 4 -8.46 15.13 4.48
N VAL A 5 -8.61 15.78 3.31
CA VAL A 5 -9.57 16.90 3.14
C VAL A 5 -11.01 16.38 3.28
N ARG A 6 -11.33 15.21 2.71
CA ARG A 6 -12.64 14.57 2.92
C ARG A 6 -12.89 14.26 4.39
N TRP A 7 -11.90 13.71 5.10
CA TRP A 7 -12.01 13.45 6.53
C TRP A 7 -12.26 14.74 7.32
N LYS A 8 -11.51 15.81 7.04
CA LYS A 8 -11.70 17.13 7.71
C LYS A 8 -13.14 17.62 7.61
N ASN A 9 -13.75 17.46 6.44
CA ASN A 9 -15.07 18.02 6.10
C ASN A 9 -16.26 17.10 6.44
N ARG A 10 -16.02 15.95 7.06
CA ARG A 10 -17.11 15.06 7.49
C ARG A 10 -17.88 15.64 8.68
N ASN A 11 -19.20 15.56 8.63
CA ASN A 11 -20.06 15.94 9.75
C ASN A 11 -19.92 14.97 10.94
N ASP A 12 -19.67 13.70 10.66
CA ASP A 12 -19.48 12.61 11.64
C ASP A 12 -17.99 12.33 11.88
N ARG A 13 -17.11 13.33 11.69
CA ARG A 13 -15.67 13.19 11.85
C ARG A 13 -15.32 12.71 13.26
N LYS A 14 -14.43 11.72 13.30
CA LYS A 14 -13.78 11.17 14.49
C LYS A 14 -12.29 11.43 14.42
N PRO A 15 -11.54 11.33 15.53
CA PRO A 15 -10.08 11.33 15.47
C PRO A 15 -9.56 10.38 14.41
N LEU A 16 -8.53 10.80 13.67
CA LEU A 16 -7.95 10.04 12.57
C LEU A 16 -6.78 9.20 13.03
N ILE A 17 -6.76 7.92 12.65
CA ILE A 17 -5.57 7.07 12.70
C ILE A 17 -5.05 6.89 11.27
N LEU A 18 -3.82 7.33 11.01
CA LEU A 18 -3.14 7.11 9.74
C LEU A 18 -2.22 5.90 9.85
N LEU A 19 -2.63 4.79 9.25
CA LEU A 19 -1.88 3.53 9.20
C LEU A 19 -0.98 3.47 7.96
N GLY A 20 -0.01 2.59 7.98
CA GLY A 20 0.88 2.27 6.86
C GLY A 20 2.27 1.91 7.32
N ALA A 21 3.06 1.28 6.47
CA ALA A 21 4.43 0.87 6.77
C ALA A 21 5.30 2.04 7.23
N ARG A 22 6.40 1.72 7.87
CA ARG A 22 7.42 2.73 8.22
C ARG A 22 7.98 3.38 6.96
N GLN A 23 8.35 4.67 7.04
CA GLN A 23 8.98 5.45 5.96
C GLN A 23 8.11 5.70 4.70
N VAL A 24 6.80 5.42 4.73
CA VAL A 24 5.88 5.78 3.62
C VAL A 24 5.46 7.26 3.62
N GLY A 25 5.93 8.08 4.60
CA GLY A 25 5.71 9.52 4.64
C GLY A 25 4.53 10.00 5.47
N LYS A 26 4.01 9.20 6.44
CA LYS A 26 2.86 9.56 7.29
C LYS A 26 3.01 10.90 7.99
N THR A 27 4.13 11.12 8.67
CA THR A 27 4.44 12.36 9.38
C THR A 27 4.46 13.55 8.43
N TYR A 28 5.08 13.38 7.26
CA TYR A 28 5.18 14.42 6.24
C TYR A 28 3.80 14.85 5.74
N ILE A 29 2.95 13.89 5.34
CA ILE A 29 1.63 14.19 4.78
C ILE A 29 0.70 14.85 5.82
N LEU A 30 0.76 14.44 7.10
CA LEU A 30 -0.03 15.07 8.16
C LEU A 30 0.42 16.52 8.43
N LYS A 31 1.73 16.77 8.48
CA LYS A 31 2.26 18.14 8.64
C LYS A 31 1.89 19.03 7.45
N GLU A 32 2.02 18.51 6.22
CA GLU A 32 1.67 19.25 5.01
C GLU A 32 0.15 19.49 4.91
N PHE A 33 -0.66 18.52 5.31
CA PHE A 33 -2.11 18.69 5.44
C PHE A 33 -2.46 19.78 6.47
N GLY A 34 -1.82 19.75 7.64
CA GLY A 34 -2.00 20.78 8.67
C GLY A 34 -1.64 22.18 8.15
N ARG A 35 -0.49 22.28 7.48
CA ARG A 35 -0.02 23.56 6.89
C ARG A 35 -0.96 24.15 5.84
N ARG A 36 -1.62 23.30 5.03
CA ARG A 36 -2.52 23.74 3.94
C ARG A 36 -3.94 24.04 4.44
N GLU A 37 -4.41 23.30 5.39
CA GLU A 37 -5.83 23.21 5.70
C GLU A 37 -6.21 23.81 7.07
N TYR A 38 -5.24 24.21 7.90
CA TYR A 38 -5.45 24.74 9.23
C TYR A 38 -4.64 26.02 9.47
N ASP A 39 -5.12 26.84 10.41
CA ASP A 39 -4.39 28.05 10.82
C ASP A 39 -3.13 27.70 11.61
N ASN A 40 -3.17 26.59 12.38
CA ASN A 40 -2.08 26.13 13.24
C ASN A 40 -1.98 24.61 13.29
N VAL A 41 -0.77 24.11 13.61
CA VAL A 41 -0.48 22.69 13.83
C VAL A 41 0.20 22.52 15.17
N ALA A 42 -0.43 21.75 16.06
CA ALA A 42 0.18 21.30 17.31
C ALA A 42 0.75 19.88 17.08
N TYR A 43 2.05 19.80 16.81
CA TYR A 43 2.73 18.53 16.49
C TYR A 43 3.52 18.02 17.69
N ILE A 44 3.30 16.77 18.06
CA ILE A 44 4.01 16.05 19.11
C ILE A 44 4.58 14.75 18.52
N ASN A 45 5.88 14.56 18.66
CA ASN A 45 6.50 13.25 18.55
C ASN A 45 6.44 12.57 19.91
N CYS A 46 5.80 11.41 19.99
CA CYS A 46 5.60 10.67 21.22
C CYS A 46 6.75 9.71 21.55
N ASP A 47 7.62 9.40 20.57
CA ASP A 47 8.77 8.52 20.78
C ASP A 47 9.83 9.24 21.63
N ASN A 48 10.28 8.55 22.69
CA ASN A 48 11.34 9.02 23.62
C ASN A 48 11.17 10.46 24.12
N ASN A 49 9.93 10.92 24.30
CA ASN A 49 9.62 12.28 24.72
C ASN A 49 9.15 12.32 26.19
N ALA A 50 10.06 12.71 27.09
CA ALA A 50 9.79 12.76 28.52
C ALA A 50 8.65 13.74 28.90
N LEU A 51 8.43 14.82 28.12
CA LEU A 51 7.41 15.83 28.40
C LEU A 51 5.99 15.32 28.18
N VAL A 52 5.80 14.31 27.33
CA VAL A 52 4.49 13.75 27.00
C VAL A 52 4.26 12.34 27.53
N ARG A 53 5.29 11.71 28.12
CA ARG A 53 5.25 10.32 28.61
C ARG A 53 4.02 10.04 29.47
N ASP A 54 3.69 10.97 30.37
CA ASP A 54 2.60 10.83 31.33
C ASP A 54 1.34 11.64 30.95
N LEU A 55 1.26 12.11 29.69
CA LEU A 55 0.18 12.97 29.23
C LEU A 55 -1.23 12.39 29.53
N PHE A 56 -1.42 11.09 29.36
CA PHE A 56 -2.69 10.38 29.55
C PHE A 56 -2.72 9.50 30.82
N THR A 57 -1.65 9.46 31.62
CA THR A 57 -1.55 8.56 32.78
C THR A 57 -2.47 8.96 33.92
N PRO A 58 -2.59 10.26 34.30
CA PRO A 58 -3.43 10.66 35.43
C PRO A 58 -4.91 10.46 35.13
N ASP A 59 -5.36 10.95 33.98
CA ASP A 59 -6.76 10.95 33.55
C ASP A 59 -6.87 11.24 32.05
N TYR A 60 -8.12 11.28 31.54
CA TYR A 60 -8.45 11.73 30.20
C TYR A 60 -9.12 13.11 30.17
N ASN A 61 -8.82 14.00 31.13
CA ASN A 61 -9.33 15.36 31.12
C ASN A 61 -8.82 16.14 29.92
N ILE A 62 -9.69 16.34 28.93
CA ILE A 62 -9.33 16.97 27.65
C ILE A 62 -8.81 18.39 27.84
N GLY A 63 -9.38 19.17 28.78
CA GLY A 63 -8.91 20.53 29.05
C GLY A 63 -7.46 20.55 29.51
N ARG A 64 -7.10 19.68 30.46
CA ARG A 64 -5.70 19.50 30.91
C ARG A 64 -4.79 19.05 29.78
N ILE A 65 -5.22 18.06 28.99
CA ILE A 65 -4.46 17.51 27.87
C ILE A 65 -4.16 18.61 26.84
N LEU A 66 -5.17 19.40 26.44
CA LEU A 66 -5.02 20.48 25.47
C LEU A 66 -4.09 21.59 25.97
N LEU A 67 -4.23 21.99 27.26
CA LEU A 67 -3.31 22.96 27.87
C LEU A 67 -1.86 22.46 27.87
N THR A 68 -1.66 21.18 28.21
CA THR A 68 -0.32 20.58 28.21
C THR A 68 0.26 20.52 26.80
N ILE A 69 -0.52 20.07 25.80
CA ILE A 69 -0.10 20.05 24.41
C ILE A 69 0.24 21.48 23.91
N GLY A 70 -0.61 22.45 24.24
CA GLY A 70 -0.38 23.85 23.88
C GLY A 70 0.89 24.42 24.51
N ALA A 71 1.14 24.13 25.78
CA ALA A 71 2.37 24.56 26.47
C ALA A 71 3.65 23.93 25.86
N ILE A 72 3.59 22.62 25.52
CA ILE A 72 4.75 21.92 24.93
C ILE A 72 5.04 22.41 23.50
N THR A 73 3.98 22.63 22.71
CA THR A 73 4.14 23.00 21.29
C THR A 73 4.26 24.49 21.06
N GLY A 74 3.94 25.33 22.05
CA GLY A 74 3.86 26.78 21.92
C GLY A 74 2.66 27.23 21.06
N VAL A 75 1.68 26.37 20.82
CA VAL A 75 0.52 26.63 19.96
C VAL A 75 -0.74 26.86 20.79
N ASN A 76 -1.45 27.96 20.53
CA ASN A 76 -2.79 28.16 21.08
C ASN A 76 -3.79 27.28 20.31
N ILE A 77 -4.21 26.16 20.95
CA ILE A 77 -5.10 25.18 20.33
C ILE A 77 -6.54 25.69 20.29
N GLN A 78 -7.03 25.93 19.06
CA GLN A 78 -8.37 26.44 18.82
C GLN A 78 -9.25 25.39 18.13
N PRO A 79 -10.53 25.23 18.55
CA PRO A 79 -11.49 24.31 17.91
C PRO A 79 -11.60 24.58 16.39
N GLY A 80 -11.51 23.54 15.58
CA GLY A 80 -11.67 23.61 14.13
C GLY A 80 -10.54 24.32 13.35
N LYS A 81 -9.66 25.07 14.03
CA LYS A 81 -8.58 25.86 13.43
C LYS A 81 -7.20 25.25 13.60
N THR A 82 -7.01 24.43 14.63
CA THR A 82 -5.73 23.76 14.91
C THR A 82 -5.84 22.27 14.66
N LEU A 83 -4.91 21.72 13.87
CA LEU A 83 -4.74 20.28 13.77
C LEU A 83 -3.76 19.80 14.85
N ILE A 84 -4.21 18.88 15.70
CA ILE A 84 -3.37 18.20 16.68
C ILE A 84 -2.82 16.93 16.00
N ILE A 85 -1.50 16.80 15.94
CA ILE A 85 -0.83 15.62 15.39
C ILE A 85 -0.02 14.96 16.51
N MET A 86 -0.34 13.69 16.80
CA MET A 86 0.45 12.84 17.69
C MET A 86 1.10 11.74 16.88
N ASP A 87 2.41 11.83 16.71
CA ASP A 87 3.20 10.88 15.94
C ASP A 87 3.80 9.82 16.87
N GLU A 88 3.85 8.56 16.43
CA GLU A 88 4.25 7.39 17.21
C GLU A 88 3.43 7.28 18.53
N VAL A 89 2.11 7.48 18.45
CA VAL A 89 1.20 7.54 19.62
C VAL A 89 1.18 6.26 20.45
N GLN A 90 1.55 5.11 19.86
CA GLN A 90 1.66 3.83 20.57
C GLN A 90 2.76 3.82 21.64
N GLU A 91 3.74 4.73 21.56
CA GLU A 91 4.78 4.89 22.58
C GLU A 91 4.24 5.54 23.87
N LEU A 92 3.06 6.13 23.82
CA LEU A 92 2.40 6.71 24.98
C LEU A 92 1.45 5.70 25.63
N LYS A 93 1.70 5.41 26.91
CA LYS A 93 0.77 4.63 27.71
C LYS A 93 -0.62 5.26 27.66
N ARG A 94 -1.64 4.48 27.24
CA ARG A 94 -3.04 4.92 27.08
C ARG A 94 -3.24 5.95 25.95
N GLY A 95 -2.24 6.17 25.07
CA GLY A 95 -2.33 7.17 24.01
C GLY A 95 -3.46 6.88 23.00
N LEU A 96 -3.56 5.66 22.51
CA LEU A 96 -4.65 5.25 21.60
C LEU A 96 -6.01 5.33 22.26
N ALA A 97 -6.13 4.91 23.54
CA ALA A 97 -7.38 4.97 24.29
C ALA A 97 -7.89 6.41 24.48
N SER A 98 -7.01 7.41 24.49
CA SER A 98 -7.38 8.82 24.62
C SER A 98 -8.26 9.32 23.47
N LEU A 99 -8.14 8.72 22.28
CA LEU A 99 -8.91 9.11 21.09
C LEU A 99 -10.42 8.93 21.28
N LYS A 100 -10.83 7.97 22.13
CA LYS A 100 -12.24 7.83 22.51
C LYS A 100 -12.78 9.12 23.14
N TYR A 101 -12.04 9.68 24.06
CA TYR A 101 -12.46 10.89 24.82
C TYR A 101 -12.41 12.14 23.93
N PHE A 102 -11.44 12.25 23.01
CA PHE A 102 -11.50 13.29 22.00
C PHE A 102 -12.74 13.16 21.09
N CYS A 103 -13.16 11.95 20.76
CA CYS A 103 -14.36 11.70 19.96
C CYS A 103 -15.65 12.08 20.72
N GLU A 104 -15.75 11.72 22.00
CA GLU A 104 -16.98 11.84 22.80
C GLU A 104 -17.13 13.23 23.45
N ASP A 105 -16.05 13.74 24.05
CA ASP A 105 -16.09 14.92 24.89
C ASP A 105 -15.59 16.19 24.20
N ALA A 106 -14.85 16.04 23.07
CA ALA A 106 -14.21 17.18 22.39
C ALA A 106 -14.18 17.04 20.85
N PRO A 107 -15.31 16.71 20.20
CA PRO A 107 -15.35 16.46 18.74
C PRO A 107 -14.99 17.71 17.91
N GLN A 108 -15.03 18.90 18.48
CA GLN A 108 -14.63 20.15 17.85
C GLN A 108 -13.13 20.27 17.60
N TYR A 109 -12.28 19.48 18.29
CA TYR A 109 -10.84 19.45 18.04
C TYR A 109 -10.50 18.39 17.02
N HIS A 110 -9.64 18.77 16.06
CA HIS A 110 -9.20 17.87 15.00
C HIS A 110 -7.92 17.17 15.43
N VAL A 111 -8.00 15.87 15.65
CA VAL A 111 -6.87 15.05 16.08
C VAL A 111 -6.53 14.02 15.01
N ALA A 112 -5.29 13.98 14.62
CA ALA A 112 -4.73 12.95 13.73
C ALA A 112 -3.54 12.29 14.42
N VAL A 113 -3.50 10.97 14.42
CA VAL A 113 -2.39 10.20 14.97
C VAL A 113 -1.76 9.34 13.90
N ALA A 114 -0.45 9.16 14.02
CA ALA A 114 0.31 8.26 13.17
C ALA A 114 1.23 7.41 14.03
N GLY A 115 1.67 6.29 13.48
CA GLY A 115 2.69 5.44 14.05
C GLY A 115 3.06 4.33 13.08
N SER A 116 4.32 3.96 13.09
CA SER A 116 4.88 2.99 12.15
C SER A 116 4.42 1.55 12.41
N LEU A 117 4.03 1.25 13.64
CA LEU A 117 3.62 -0.09 14.09
C LEU A 117 2.21 -0.11 14.70
N LEU A 118 1.40 0.91 14.40
CA LEU A 118 0.03 0.99 14.92
C LEU A 118 -0.81 -0.23 14.54
N GLY A 119 -0.61 -0.82 13.35
CA GLY A 119 -1.26 -2.06 12.96
C GLY A 119 -1.01 -3.21 13.92
N LEU A 120 0.19 -3.31 14.49
CA LEU A 120 0.58 -4.35 15.45
C LEU A 120 -0.02 -4.11 16.85
N THR A 121 0.01 -2.87 17.33
CA THR A 121 -0.53 -2.50 18.66
C THR A 121 -2.05 -2.63 18.75
N LEU A 122 -2.76 -2.70 17.64
CA LEU A 122 -4.20 -2.96 17.62
C LEU A 122 -4.56 -4.33 18.24
N HIS A 123 -3.58 -5.23 18.36
CA HIS A 123 -3.75 -6.58 18.92
C HIS A 123 -3.21 -6.71 20.36
N ASP A 124 -2.47 -5.72 20.88
CA ASP A 124 -1.80 -5.76 22.19
C ASP A 124 -2.63 -5.11 23.32
N GLY A 125 -3.87 -5.58 23.58
CA GLY A 125 -4.56 -5.41 24.87
C GLY A 125 -4.87 -4.00 25.39
N ASP A 126 -4.25 -2.92 24.90
CA ASP A 126 -4.66 -1.55 25.16
C ASP A 126 -5.94 -1.28 24.35
N SER A 127 -6.99 -0.80 25.02
CA SER A 127 -8.33 -0.65 24.45
C SER A 127 -8.31 0.21 23.18
N TYR A 128 -8.25 -0.45 22.03
CA TYR A 128 -8.46 0.20 20.74
C TYR A 128 -9.84 0.91 20.77
N PRO A 129 -9.94 2.18 20.41
CA PRO A 129 -11.18 2.95 20.50
C PRO A 129 -12.19 2.55 19.40
N VAL A 130 -12.70 1.33 19.48
CA VAL A 130 -13.63 0.74 18.50
C VAL A 130 -14.80 1.68 18.24
N GLY A 131 -15.05 1.99 16.97
CA GLY A 131 -16.15 2.86 16.56
C GLY A 131 -15.97 4.35 16.90
N LYS A 132 -14.87 4.77 17.51
CA LYS A 132 -14.59 6.14 17.94
C LYS A 132 -13.47 6.84 17.14
N VAL A 133 -12.97 6.19 16.12
CA VAL A 133 -11.92 6.70 15.22
C VAL A 133 -12.28 6.47 13.77
N ASN A 134 -11.72 7.30 12.87
CA ASN A 134 -11.62 7.06 11.46
C ASN A 134 -10.22 6.54 11.14
N THR A 135 -10.11 5.64 10.18
CA THR A 135 -8.83 5.06 9.77
C THR A 135 -8.58 5.33 8.29
N LEU A 136 -7.38 5.77 7.96
CA LEU A 136 -6.88 5.86 6.59
C LEU A 136 -5.59 5.06 6.47
N ASN A 137 -5.42 4.38 5.34
CA ASN A 137 -4.19 3.66 5.03
C ASN A 137 -3.33 4.49 4.08
N MET A 138 -2.05 4.60 4.39
CA MET A 138 -1.04 5.21 3.53
C MET A 138 -0.13 4.13 2.95
N TYR A 139 0.05 4.19 1.66
CA TYR A 139 0.85 3.27 0.86
C TYR A 139 2.11 3.98 0.35
N PRO A 140 3.13 3.26 -0.15
CA PRO A 140 4.18 3.87 -0.95
C PRO A 140 3.59 4.70 -2.10
N MET A 141 4.33 5.68 -2.59
CA MET A 141 3.87 6.54 -3.69
C MET A 141 3.49 5.70 -4.90
N THR A 142 2.34 5.98 -5.46
CA THR A 142 1.86 5.37 -6.71
C THR A 142 2.69 5.83 -7.90
N PHE A 143 2.56 5.16 -9.05
CA PHE A 143 3.21 5.62 -10.28
C PHE A 143 2.81 7.05 -10.67
N GLU A 144 1.54 7.42 -10.47
CA GLU A 144 1.08 8.79 -10.71
C GLU A 144 1.77 9.80 -9.79
N GLU A 145 1.93 9.47 -8.50
CA GLU A 145 2.64 10.32 -7.53
C GLU A 145 4.14 10.41 -7.84
N PHE A 146 4.76 9.32 -8.32
CA PHE A 146 6.12 9.33 -8.83
C PHE A 146 6.26 10.27 -10.05
N LEU A 147 5.33 10.23 -11.00
CA LEU A 147 5.31 11.17 -12.13
C LEU A 147 5.19 12.62 -11.66
N LEU A 148 4.35 12.89 -10.65
CA LEU A 148 4.25 14.23 -10.05
C LEU A 148 5.57 14.69 -9.44
N ALA A 149 6.26 13.81 -8.69
CA ALA A 149 7.59 14.08 -8.13
C ALA A 149 8.63 14.38 -9.22
N ARG A 150 8.50 13.76 -10.40
CA ARG A 150 9.32 14.01 -11.59
C ARG A 150 8.87 15.23 -12.41
N ASN A 151 7.96 16.07 -11.87
CA ASN A 151 7.38 17.23 -12.56
C ASN A 151 6.65 16.88 -13.89
N ARG A 152 5.98 15.72 -13.93
CA ARG A 152 5.24 15.22 -15.10
C ARG A 152 3.72 15.32 -14.92
N LYS A 153 3.23 16.44 -14.35
CA LYS A 153 1.81 16.65 -14.08
C LYS A 153 0.90 16.40 -15.29
N GLN A 154 1.29 16.90 -16.47
CA GLN A 154 0.49 16.73 -17.70
C GLN A 154 0.29 15.25 -18.06
N MET A 155 1.32 14.40 -17.84
CA MET A 155 1.19 12.96 -18.05
C MET A 155 0.17 12.34 -17.09
N VAL A 156 0.17 12.76 -15.82
CA VAL A 156 -0.83 12.31 -14.84
C VAL A 156 -2.23 12.75 -15.23
N ASP A 157 -2.41 14.01 -15.62
CA ASP A 157 -3.71 14.55 -16.04
C ASP A 157 -4.28 13.76 -17.25
N LEU A 158 -3.45 13.36 -18.21
CA LEU A 158 -3.85 12.54 -19.36
C LEU A 158 -4.31 11.13 -18.93
N LEU A 159 -3.60 10.48 -18.00
CA LEU A 159 -4.00 9.18 -17.47
C LEU A 159 -5.32 9.24 -16.71
N GLN A 160 -5.48 10.23 -15.84
CA GLN A 160 -6.69 10.42 -15.04
C GLN A 160 -7.91 10.77 -15.88
N ALA A 161 -7.70 11.54 -16.96
CA ALA A 161 -8.75 11.86 -17.94
C ALA A 161 -8.96 10.76 -18.99
N GLN A 162 -8.22 9.65 -18.92
CA GLN A 162 -8.25 8.53 -19.88
C GLN A 162 -8.12 8.96 -21.35
N ARG A 163 -7.28 9.97 -21.61
CA ARG A 163 -7.05 10.49 -22.97
C ARG A 163 -6.08 9.58 -23.72
N TRP A 164 -6.52 8.34 -24.00
CA TRP A 164 -5.67 7.26 -24.53
C TRP A 164 -4.98 7.60 -25.85
N ASP A 165 -5.61 8.40 -26.72
CA ASP A 165 -5.00 8.84 -27.98
C ASP A 165 -3.75 9.68 -27.72
N PHE A 166 -3.80 10.62 -26.76
CA PHE A 166 -2.65 11.42 -26.37
C PHE A 166 -1.60 10.59 -25.60
N VAL A 167 -2.08 9.69 -24.72
CA VAL A 167 -1.22 8.77 -23.98
C VAL A 167 -0.40 7.91 -24.93
N LYS A 168 -0.99 7.41 -26.03
CA LYS A 168 -0.31 6.66 -27.08
C LYS A 168 0.83 7.49 -27.72
N GLY A 169 0.60 8.76 -27.97
CA GLY A 169 1.65 9.65 -28.53
C GLY A 169 2.87 9.82 -27.62
N LEU A 170 2.69 9.61 -26.31
CA LEU A 170 3.76 9.70 -25.29
C LEU A 170 4.22 8.34 -24.78
N ARG A 171 3.85 7.22 -25.43
CA ARG A 171 4.09 5.85 -25.01
C ARG A 171 5.54 5.59 -24.56
N THR A 172 6.52 5.98 -25.37
CA THR A 172 7.94 5.77 -25.08
C THR A 172 8.35 6.40 -23.76
N LEU A 173 7.85 7.62 -23.48
CA LEU A 173 8.13 8.34 -22.25
C LEU A 173 7.45 7.69 -21.04
N TYR A 174 6.21 7.23 -21.18
CA TYR A 174 5.53 6.47 -20.12
C TYR A 174 6.26 5.15 -19.78
N ILE A 175 6.70 4.41 -20.79
CA ILE A 175 7.44 3.16 -20.59
C ILE A 175 8.78 3.44 -19.91
N GLN A 176 9.48 4.50 -20.29
CA GLN A 176 10.72 4.91 -19.62
C GLN A 176 10.48 5.19 -18.14
N HIS A 177 9.50 6.03 -17.81
CA HIS A 177 9.18 6.34 -16.41
C HIS A 177 8.66 5.12 -15.63
N LEU A 178 7.95 4.20 -16.27
CA LEU A 178 7.51 2.97 -15.63
C LEU A 178 8.70 2.07 -15.25
N ARG A 179 9.71 1.98 -16.12
CA ARG A 179 10.96 1.27 -15.82
C ARG A 179 11.76 1.95 -14.71
N GLU A 180 11.82 3.28 -14.72
CA GLU A 180 12.39 4.06 -13.62
C GLU A 180 11.65 3.74 -12.31
N TYR A 181 10.31 3.67 -12.32
CA TYR A 181 9.52 3.32 -11.16
C TYR A 181 9.73 1.86 -10.70
N TYR A 182 9.93 0.91 -11.60
CA TYR A 182 10.29 -0.46 -11.20
C TYR A 182 11.62 -0.51 -10.45
N LEU A 183 12.56 0.32 -10.82
CA LEU A 183 13.84 0.46 -10.12
C LEU A 183 13.70 1.18 -8.78
N VAL A 184 13.06 2.34 -8.78
CA VAL A 184 13.01 3.28 -7.64
C VAL A 184 11.96 2.87 -6.62
N GLY A 185 10.81 2.37 -7.09
CA GLY A 185 9.63 2.15 -6.27
C GLY A 185 8.91 3.43 -5.89
N GLY A 186 8.07 3.31 -4.87
CA GLY A 186 7.27 4.41 -4.31
C GLY A 186 7.68 4.82 -2.91
N MET A 187 8.81 4.33 -2.36
CA MET A 187 9.29 4.80 -1.06
C MET A 187 9.77 6.26 -1.18
N PRO A 188 9.19 7.20 -0.39
CA PRO A 188 9.43 8.64 -0.59
C PRO A 188 10.91 9.04 -0.61
N GLU A 189 11.71 8.45 0.28
CA GLU A 189 13.15 8.75 0.36
C GLU A 189 13.91 8.27 -0.88
N ALA A 190 13.56 7.08 -1.41
CA ALA A 190 14.13 6.55 -2.64
C ALA A 190 13.72 7.41 -3.86
N VAL A 191 12.46 7.85 -3.90
CA VAL A 191 11.96 8.74 -4.96
C VAL A 191 12.65 10.09 -4.89
N ASP A 192 12.77 10.70 -3.72
CA ASP A 192 13.46 11.98 -3.52
C ASP A 192 14.94 11.88 -3.94
N LYS A 193 15.64 10.82 -3.51
CA LYS A 193 17.03 10.55 -3.93
C LYS A 193 17.14 10.49 -5.46
N PHE A 194 16.24 9.78 -6.12
CA PHE A 194 16.25 9.66 -7.58
C PHE A 194 15.94 10.99 -8.28
N VAL A 195 15.00 11.77 -7.75
CA VAL A 195 14.66 13.11 -8.29
C VAL A 195 15.87 14.03 -8.24
N GLN A 196 16.63 14.01 -7.14
CA GLN A 196 17.78 14.87 -6.93
C GLN A 196 19.02 14.45 -7.73
N THR A 197 19.28 13.14 -7.86
CA THR A 197 20.56 12.64 -8.38
C THR A 197 20.46 11.92 -9.72
N ASN A 198 19.31 11.35 -10.04
CA ASN A 198 19.09 10.45 -11.16
C ASN A 198 20.08 9.24 -11.17
N ASP A 199 20.58 8.85 -9.99
CA ASP A 199 21.56 7.78 -9.81
C ASP A 199 20.91 6.53 -9.18
N ALA A 200 20.93 5.45 -9.94
CA ALA A 200 20.36 4.16 -9.53
C ALA A 200 21.10 3.51 -8.34
N ASN A 201 22.42 3.76 -8.19
CA ASN A 201 23.20 3.17 -7.12
C ASN A 201 22.86 3.85 -5.79
N LEU A 202 22.76 5.18 -5.77
CA LEU A 202 22.35 5.92 -4.58
C LEU A 202 20.93 5.57 -4.15
N VAL A 203 20.02 5.32 -5.10
CA VAL A 203 18.67 4.80 -4.81
C VAL A 203 18.76 3.43 -4.14
N ARG A 204 19.61 2.54 -4.65
CA ARG A 204 19.80 1.20 -4.09
C ARG A 204 20.36 1.23 -2.68
N GLU A 205 21.25 2.17 -2.37
CA GLU A 205 21.74 2.40 -0.99
C GLU A 205 20.57 2.74 -0.06
N VAL A 206 19.72 3.71 -0.43
CA VAL A 206 18.52 4.08 0.35
C VAL A 206 17.57 2.89 0.53
N GLN A 207 17.31 2.13 -0.52
CA GLN A 207 16.45 0.94 -0.44
C GLN A 207 17.01 -0.11 0.53
N ASN A 208 18.32 -0.35 0.51
CA ASN A 208 18.97 -1.27 1.45
C ASN A 208 18.88 -0.77 2.89
N GLU A 209 19.02 0.53 3.13
CA GLU A 209 18.82 1.14 4.45
C GLU A 209 17.39 0.96 4.96
N ILE A 210 16.38 1.13 4.09
CA ILE A 210 14.97 0.88 4.41
C ILE A 210 14.75 -0.60 4.78
N LEU A 211 15.27 -1.54 3.98
CA LEU A 211 15.17 -2.98 4.27
C LEU A 211 15.82 -3.34 5.60
N ALA A 212 17.03 -2.82 5.87
CA ALA A 212 17.72 -3.02 7.14
C ALA A 212 16.94 -2.43 8.34
N ALA A 213 16.25 -1.29 8.14
CA ALA A 213 15.37 -0.72 9.17
C ALA A 213 14.18 -1.65 9.47
N TYR A 214 13.55 -2.24 8.44
CA TYR A 214 12.46 -3.21 8.64
C TYR A 214 12.93 -4.47 9.38
N GLU A 215 14.11 -4.99 9.08
CA GLU A 215 14.70 -6.13 9.81
C GLU A 215 14.97 -5.80 11.29
N LYS A 216 15.43 -4.58 11.58
CA LYS A 216 15.56 -4.10 12.95
C LYS A 216 14.21 -3.99 13.66
N ASP A 217 13.18 -3.51 12.97
CA ASP A 217 11.82 -3.43 13.53
C ASP A 217 11.26 -4.83 13.82
N ILE A 218 11.44 -5.80 12.93
CA ILE A 218 11.09 -7.20 13.19
C ILE A 218 11.79 -7.69 14.47
N SER A 219 13.10 -7.47 14.60
CA SER A 219 13.88 -7.93 15.74
C SER A 219 13.47 -7.26 17.06
N LYS A 220 13.05 -5.98 17.00
CA LYS A 220 12.73 -5.17 18.20
C LYS A 220 11.30 -5.34 18.69
N HIS A 221 10.35 -5.47 17.76
CA HIS A 221 8.92 -5.34 18.06
C HIS A 221 8.11 -6.64 17.86
N ALA A 222 8.65 -7.63 17.14
CA ALA A 222 7.99 -8.92 17.03
C ALA A 222 8.13 -9.75 18.31
N PRO A 223 7.14 -10.61 18.64
CA PRO A 223 7.27 -11.59 19.71
C PRO A 223 8.53 -12.44 19.49
N ALA A 224 9.33 -12.64 20.55
CA ALA A 224 10.66 -13.28 20.45
C ALA A 224 10.62 -14.64 19.74
N GLU A 225 9.57 -15.44 19.97
CA GLU A 225 9.37 -16.74 19.35
C GLU A 225 8.99 -16.66 17.87
N GLN A 226 8.56 -15.49 17.38
CA GLN A 226 8.16 -15.26 15.99
C GLN A 226 9.22 -14.58 15.13
N VAL A 227 10.21 -13.90 15.72
CA VAL A 227 11.25 -13.13 15.01
C VAL A 227 11.87 -13.93 13.86
N MET A 228 12.32 -15.17 14.16
CA MET A 228 12.93 -16.04 13.16
C MET A 228 11.97 -16.41 12.03
N ARG A 229 10.71 -16.72 12.36
CA ARG A 229 9.69 -17.13 11.38
C ARG A 229 9.28 -15.95 10.48
N ILE A 230 9.13 -14.77 11.06
CA ILE A 230 8.84 -13.54 10.31
C ILE A 230 9.97 -13.25 9.34
N GLY A 231 11.23 -13.30 9.79
CA GLY A 231 12.39 -13.14 8.93
C GLY A 231 12.45 -14.16 7.80
N GLN A 232 12.15 -15.44 8.09
CA GLN A 232 12.10 -16.49 7.05
C GLN A 232 11.02 -16.22 5.99
N VAL A 233 9.82 -15.82 6.38
CA VAL A 233 8.76 -15.42 5.43
C VAL A 233 9.21 -14.21 4.62
N TRP A 234 9.71 -13.17 5.29
CA TRP A 234 10.17 -11.93 4.68
C TRP A 234 11.19 -12.17 3.56
N HIS A 235 12.26 -12.89 3.87
CA HIS A 235 13.31 -13.23 2.89
C HIS A 235 12.86 -14.22 1.80
N SER A 236 11.78 -14.97 2.01
CA SER A 236 11.25 -15.87 0.99
C SER A 236 10.45 -15.18 -0.12
N ILE A 237 10.03 -13.93 0.06
CA ILE A 237 9.12 -13.22 -0.86
C ILE A 237 9.63 -13.22 -2.31
N PRO A 238 10.89 -12.85 -2.61
CA PRO A 238 11.38 -12.89 -3.99
C PRO A 238 11.27 -14.30 -4.61
N SER A 239 11.64 -15.34 -3.83
CA SER A 239 11.55 -16.73 -4.28
C SER A 239 10.12 -17.24 -4.44
N GLN A 240 9.16 -16.70 -3.68
CA GLN A 240 7.74 -17.01 -3.85
C GLN A 240 7.20 -16.40 -5.15
N LEU A 241 7.54 -15.14 -5.41
CA LEU A 241 7.10 -14.41 -6.60
C LEU A 241 7.74 -14.97 -7.88
N ALA A 242 8.95 -15.50 -7.82
CA ALA A 242 9.63 -16.14 -8.95
C ALA A 242 9.01 -17.50 -9.37
N LYS A 243 8.00 -18.02 -8.66
CA LYS A 243 7.27 -19.22 -9.05
C LYS A 243 6.26 -18.91 -10.15
N GLU A 244 6.03 -19.88 -11.03
CA GLU A 244 5.18 -19.73 -12.20
C GLU A 244 3.78 -19.19 -11.86
N ASN A 245 3.15 -19.72 -10.80
CA ASN A 245 1.81 -19.30 -10.34
C ASN A 245 1.83 -18.35 -9.13
N ARG A 246 3.00 -18.01 -8.59
CA ARG A 246 3.21 -17.10 -7.43
C ARG A 246 2.39 -17.43 -6.19
N LYS A 247 1.76 -18.61 -6.13
CA LYS A 247 1.06 -19.10 -4.95
C LYS A 247 2.05 -19.26 -3.80
N PHE A 248 1.69 -18.80 -2.60
CA PHE A 248 2.56 -18.95 -1.44
C PHE A 248 2.72 -20.44 -1.06
N ILE A 249 3.96 -20.88 -1.02
CA ILE A 249 4.32 -22.28 -0.72
C ILE A 249 5.18 -22.31 0.54
N TYR A 250 4.63 -22.86 1.62
CA TYR A 250 5.35 -22.95 2.90
C TYR A 250 6.67 -23.71 2.79
N GLY A 251 6.74 -24.73 1.93
CA GLY A 251 7.98 -25.48 1.65
C GLY A 251 9.12 -24.67 1.03
N VAL A 252 8.83 -23.49 0.41
CA VAL A 252 9.84 -22.54 -0.08
C VAL A 252 10.46 -21.77 1.09
N VAL A 253 9.68 -21.48 2.13
CA VAL A 253 10.19 -20.84 3.35
C VAL A 253 11.16 -21.77 4.07
N LYS A 254 10.72 -23.04 4.26
CA LYS A 254 11.54 -24.08 4.88
C LYS A 254 11.00 -25.46 4.51
N LYS A 255 11.88 -26.41 4.17
CA LYS A 255 11.46 -27.79 3.87
C LYS A 255 10.66 -28.37 5.04
N GLY A 256 9.45 -28.87 4.74
CA GLY A 256 8.52 -29.44 5.73
C GLY A 256 7.70 -28.41 6.53
N ALA A 257 7.78 -27.12 6.20
CA ALA A 257 6.98 -26.07 6.83
C ALA A 257 5.49 -26.27 6.59
N ARG A 258 4.67 -25.96 7.60
CA ARG A 258 3.21 -26.06 7.57
C ARG A 258 2.59 -24.69 7.85
N ALA A 259 1.34 -24.50 7.43
CA ALA A 259 0.59 -23.26 7.62
C ALA A 259 0.60 -22.78 9.08
N LYS A 260 0.25 -23.66 10.03
CA LYS A 260 0.22 -23.37 11.47
C LYS A 260 1.51 -22.81 12.06
N ASP A 261 2.65 -23.05 11.39
CA ASP A 261 3.96 -22.61 11.88
C ASP A 261 4.26 -21.17 11.50
N TYR A 262 3.59 -20.62 10.46
CA TYR A 262 3.89 -19.33 9.86
C TYR A 262 2.72 -18.35 9.76
N GLU A 263 1.50 -18.74 10.14
CA GLU A 263 0.31 -17.87 10.06
C GLU A 263 0.50 -16.58 10.86
N LEU A 264 1.00 -16.67 12.10
CA LEU A 264 1.28 -15.49 12.92
C LEU A 264 2.39 -14.63 12.33
N ALA A 265 3.39 -15.24 11.72
CA ALA A 265 4.47 -14.51 11.06
C ALA A 265 3.97 -13.73 9.83
N ILE A 266 3.10 -14.36 9.03
CA ILE A 266 2.47 -13.70 7.87
C ILE A 266 1.55 -12.57 8.36
N GLN A 267 0.74 -12.83 9.39
CA GLN A 267 -0.15 -11.80 9.95
C GLN A 267 0.64 -10.59 10.44
N TRP A 268 1.75 -10.82 11.15
CA TRP A 268 2.63 -9.73 11.60
C TRP A 268 3.12 -8.85 10.42
N LEU A 269 3.58 -9.45 9.32
CA LEU A 269 4.01 -8.72 8.12
C LEU A 269 2.88 -7.93 7.46
N LEU A 270 1.65 -8.47 7.49
CA LEU A 270 0.45 -7.78 7.00
C LEU A 270 0.10 -6.58 7.86
N ASP A 271 0.10 -6.74 9.19
CA ASP A 271 -0.23 -5.68 10.16
C ASP A 271 0.84 -4.57 10.16
N ALA A 272 2.11 -4.93 9.94
CA ALA A 272 3.20 -3.98 9.72
C ALA A 272 3.10 -3.25 8.35
N GLY A 273 2.22 -3.72 7.45
CA GLY A 273 2.04 -3.15 6.12
C GLY A 273 3.18 -3.44 5.14
N LEU A 274 4.02 -4.46 5.43
CA LEU A 274 5.20 -4.80 4.64
C LEU A 274 4.88 -5.69 3.43
N VAL A 275 3.74 -6.37 3.46
CA VAL A 275 3.27 -7.26 2.39
C VAL A 275 1.78 -7.08 2.13
N TYR A 276 1.36 -7.42 0.92
CA TYR A 276 -0.04 -7.51 0.53
C TYR A 276 -0.42 -8.97 0.30
N LYS A 277 -1.49 -9.40 0.92
CA LYS A 277 -2.08 -10.72 0.71
C LYS A 277 -3.21 -10.62 -0.31
N VAL A 278 -3.18 -11.51 -1.31
CA VAL A 278 -4.24 -11.68 -2.32
C VAL A 278 -4.71 -13.12 -2.24
N ASN A 279 -5.94 -13.33 -1.76
CA ASN A 279 -6.50 -14.66 -1.59
C ASN A 279 -7.09 -15.17 -2.90
N ARG A 280 -7.13 -16.50 -3.03
CA ARG A 280 -7.83 -17.19 -4.11
C ARG A 280 -9.34 -17.03 -3.96
N VAL A 281 -10.06 -16.97 -5.08
CA VAL A 281 -11.49 -17.25 -5.13
C VAL A 281 -11.74 -18.53 -5.92
N THR A 282 -12.70 -19.33 -5.48
CA THR A 282 -13.05 -20.63 -6.10
C THR A 282 -14.09 -20.44 -7.22
N THR A 283 -14.79 -19.32 -7.23
CA THR A 283 -15.86 -19.01 -8.19
C THR A 283 -15.81 -17.55 -8.56
N LEU A 284 -16.06 -17.25 -9.83
CA LEU A 284 -16.13 -15.89 -10.39
C LEU A 284 -17.56 -15.34 -10.30
N ALA A 285 -18.11 -15.27 -9.08
CA ALA A 285 -19.46 -14.77 -8.84
C ALA A 285 -19.49 -13.73 -7.74
N MET A 286 -20.44 -12.82 -7.79
CA MET A 286 -20.64 -11.76 -6.81
C MET A 286 -21.40 -12.28 -5.57
N PRO A 287 -21.04 -11.84 -4.38
CA PRO A 287 -19.83 -11.08 -4.04
C PRO A 287 -18.61 -12.01 -3.92
N LEU A 288 -17.47 -11.60 -4.47
CA LEU A 288 -16.26 -12.44 -4.51
C LEU A 288 -15.80 -12.92 -3.13
N LYS A 289 -16.02 -12.13 -2.09
CA LYS A 289 -15.60 -12.43 -0.72
C LYS A 289 -16.16 -13.74 -0.15
N ILE A 290 -17.37 -14.13 -0.54
CA ILE A 290 -17.97 -15.40 -0.05
C ILE A 290 -17.36 -16.65 -0.71
N HIS A 291 -16.65 -16.46 -1.82
CA HIS A 291 -15.96 -17.53 -2.55
C HIS A 291 -14.47 -17.59 -2.24
N GLU A 292 -14.02 -16.83 -1.24
CA GLU A 292 -12.61 -16.74 -0.84
C GLU A 292 -12.13 -18.05 -0.21
N GLU A 293 -11.00 -18.54 -0.68
CA GLU A 293 -10.24 -19.62 -0.06
C GLU A 293 -9.07 -19.04 0.74
N ILE A 294 -9.22 -18.99 2.07
CA ILE A 294 -8.26 -18.35 2.98
C ILE A 294 -6.89 -19.04 2.96
N SER A 295 -6.88 -20.37 2.74
CA SER A 295 -5.66 -21.20 2.75
C SER A 295 -4.79 -21.05 1.50
N ALA A 296 -5.35 -20.51 0.41
CA ALA A 296 -4.66 -20.30 -0.86
C ALA A 296 -4.51 -18.80 -1.16
N PHE A 297 -3.28 -18.33 -1.18
CA PHE A 297 -3.00 -16.90 -1.37
C PHE A 297 -1.66 -16.66 -2.06
N LYS A 298 -1.49 -15.44 -2.58
CA LYS A 298 -0.22 -14.86 -3.05
C LYS A 298 0.21 -13.79 -2.04
N LEU A 299 1.54 -13.63 -1.82
CA LEU A 299 2.10 -12.52 -1.06
C LEU A 299 2.92 -11.63 -2.00
N PHE A 300 2.58 -10.36 -2.04
CA PHE A 300 3.31 -9.34 -2.77
C PHE A 300 4.02 -8.41 -1.80
N MET A 301 5.17 -7.88 -2.19
CA MET A 301 5.88 -6.88 -1.41
C MET A 301 5.17 -5.52 -1.52
N LEU A 302 5.24 -4.71 -0.46
CA LEU A 302 4.61 -3.38 -0.44
C LEU A 302 5.10 -2.47 -1.57
N ASP A 303 6.33 -2.67 -2.05
CA ASP A 303 7.00 -1.79 -3.01
C ASP A 303 7.89 -2.58 -3.98
N CYS A 304 7.83 -2.22 -5.27
CA CYS A 304 8.61 -2.92 -6.31
C CYS A 304 10.09 -2.55 -6.29
N GLY A 305 10.46 -1.34 -5.87
CA GLY A 305 11.86 -0.94 -5.73
C GLY A 305 12.56 -1.72 -4.61
N LEU A 306 11.87 -1.87 -3.47
CA LEU A 306 12.36 -2.71 -2.36
C LEU A 306 12.44 -4.18 -2.75
N LEU A 307 11.49 -4.69 -3.56
CA LEU A 307 11.57 -6.04 -4.12
C LEU A 307 12.85 -6.21 -4.95
N GLY A 308 13.19 -5.20 -5.78
CA GLY A 308 14.41 -5.17 -6.58
C GLY A 308 15.69 -5.17 -5.73
N ALA A 309 15.69 -4.44 -4.62
CA ALA A 309 16.80 -4.43 -3.69
C ALA A 309 16.96 -5.79 -2.98
N MET A 310 15.87 -6.34 -2.45
CA MET A 310 15.86 -7.61 -1.74
C MET A 310 16.26 -8.80 -2.64
N SER A 311 15.84 -8.79 -3.90
CA SER A 311 16.20 -9.82 -4.88
C SER A 311 17.57 -9.62 -5.52
N LEU A 312 18.33 -8.58 -5.11
CA LEU A 312 19.62 -8.20 -5.68
C LEU A 312 19.58 -8.00 -7.22
N THR A 313 18.43 -7.56 -7.73
CA THR A 313 18.25 -7.34 -9.17
C THR A 313 19.10 -6.15 -9.63
N PRO A 314 20.00 -6.34 -10.63
CA PRO A 314 20.80 -5.24 -11.14
C PRO A 314 19.92 -4.15 -11.76
N PRO A 315 20.19 -2.85 -11.52
CA PRO A 315 19.43 -1.74 -12.09
C PRO A 315 19.25 -1.81 -13.61
N ALA A 316 20.27 -2.23 -14.34
CA ALA A 316 20.24 -2.37 -15.79
C ALA A 316 19.14 -3.33 -16.28
N MET A 317 18.83 -4.40 -15.53
CA MET A 317 17.77 -5.34 -15.91
C MET A 317 16.37 -4.70 -15.88
N LEU A 318 16.15 -3.71 -15.02
CA LEU A 318 14.88 -3.02 -14.90
C LEU A 318 14.75 -1.84 -15.87
N LEU A 319 15.87 -1.14 -16.13
CA LEU A 319 15.87 0.07 -16.97
C LEU A 319 15.92 -0.24 -18.47
N LEU A 320 16.61 -1.31 -18.88
CA LEU A 320 16.81 -1.60 -20.28
C LEU A 320 15.70 -2.51 -20.87
N PRO A 321 15.35 -2.31 -22.15
CA PRO A 321 14.59 -3.32 -22.88
C PRO A 321 15.40 -4.61 -22.92
N SER A 322 14.85 -5.73 -22.50
CA SER A 322 15.54 -7.01 -22.57
C SER A 322 14.73 -7.97 -23.42
N THR A 323 15.44 -8.77 -24.21
CA THR A 323 14.87 -9.89 -24.98
C THR A 323 14.59 -11.10 -24.08
N ASP A 324 15.20 -11.14 -22.88
CA ASP A 324 14.97 -12.16 -21.87
C ASP A 324 13.94 -11.66 -20.85
N ASN A 325 12.76 -12.29 -20.84
CA ASN A 325 11.64 -11.94 -19.96
C ASN A 325 11.72 -12.61 -18.59
N SER A 326 12.79 -13.34 -18.29
CA SER A 326 12.96 -14.00 -16.99
C SER A 326 13.05 -12.95 -15.88
N GLY A 327 12.13 -13.04 -14.91
CA GLY A 327 12.05 -12.15 -13.73
C GLY A 327 11.26 -10.85 -13.90
N LYS A 328 10.97 -10.36 -15.10
CA LYS A 328 10.18 -9.12 -15.27
C LYS A 328 8.69 -9.29 -14.92
N GLY A 329 8.15 -10.48 -15.08
CA GLY A 329 6.78 -10.80 -14.71
C GLY A 329 6.49 -10.53 -13.23
N ASP A 330 7.45 -10.85 -12.38
CA ASP A 330 7.34 -10.75 -10.91
C ASP A 330 7.21 -9.28 -10.47
N PHE A 331 8.04 -8.40 -11.04
CA PHE A 331 7.96 -6.96 -10.80
C PHE A 331 6.67 -6.36 -11.33
N THR A 332 6.24 -6.80 -12.51
CA THR A 332 5.02 -6.27 -13.14
C THR A 332 3.77 -6.62 -12.35
N GLU A 333 3.63 -7.87 -11.88
CA GLU A 333 2.49 -8.24 -11.04
C GLU A 333 2.55 -7.59 -9.66
N ASN A 334 3.75 -7.48 -9.06
CA ASN A 334 3.92 -6.76 -7.79
C ASN A 334 3.53 -5.28 -7.94
N PHE A 335 3.95 -4.65 -9.05
CA PHE A 335 3.55 -3.29 -9.39
C PHE A 335 2.03 -3.16 -9.50
N VAL A 336 1.38 -3.99 -10.32
CA VAL A 336 -0.09 -3.93 -10.50
C VAL A 336 -0.80 -4.17 -9.17
N CYS A 337 -0.35 -5.12 -8.35
CA CYS A 337 -0.89 -5.36 -7.01
C CYS A 337 -0.78 -4.10 -6.13
N SER A 338 0.38 -3.46 -6.07
CA SER A 338 0.57 -2.24 -5.27
C SER A 338 -0.32 -1.08 -5.73
N GLN A 339 -0.47 -0.90 -7.06
CA GLN A 339 -1.38 0.11 -7.61
C GLN A 339 -2.85 -0.19 -7.25
N MET A 340 -3.29 -1.46 -7.32
CA MET A 340 -4.64 -1.87 -6.91
C MET A 340 -4.88 -1.64 -5.41
N LYS A 341 -3.94 -2.03 -4.55
CA LYS A 341 -4.03 -1.87 -3.08
C LYS A 341 -4.06 -0.41 -2.65
N SER A 342 -3.48 0.49 -3.43
CA SER A 342 -3.56 1.94 -3.20
C SER A 342 -4.96 2.53 -3.45
N LEU A 343 -5.86 1.78 -4.09
CA LEU A 343 -7.26 2.15 -4.27
C LEU A 343 -8.07 1.61 -3.08
N SER A 344 -8.45 2.50 -2.17
CA SER A 344 -9.31 2.14 -1.04
C SER A 344 -10.56 1.40 -1.53
N ASP A 345 -10.96 0.36 -0.81
CA ASP A 345 -12.19 -0.41 -1.04
C ASP A 345 -12.29 -1.12 -2.42
N LEU A 346 -11.16 -1.39 -3.08
CA LEU A 346 -11.13 -2.28 -4.23
C LEU A 346 -10.82 -3.72 -3.77
N PRO A 347 -11.81 -4.64 -3.73
CA PRO A 347 -11.55 -6.03 -3.41
C PRO A 347 -10.72 -6.69 -4.51
N VAL A 348 -9.55 -7.22 -4.14
CA VAL A 348 -8.59 -7.84 -5.06
C VAL A 348 -8.34 -9.27 -4.63
N PHE A 349 -8.60 -10.20 -5.53
CA PHE A 349 -8.38 -11.64 -5.40
C PHE A 349 -7.60 -12.16 -6.60
N TYR A 350 -7.28 -13.45 -6.62
CA TYR A 350 -6.88 -14.18 -7.82
C TYR A 350 -7.76 -15.41 -8.02
N TYR A 351 -7.76 -15.97 -9.21
CA TYR A 351 -8.54 -17.16 -9.52
C TYR A 351 -7.66 -18.24 -10.15
N SER A 352 -7.84 -19.48 -9.73
CA SER A 352 -7.32 -20.65 -10.43
C SER A 352 -8.36 -21.77 -10.39
N LYS A 353 -8.55 -22.44 -11.52
CA LYS A 353 -9.49 -23.55 -11.65
C LYS A 353 -8.82 -24.82 -11.13
N ASP A 354 -9.53 -25.57 -10.27
CA ASP A 354 -9.01 -26.82 -9.73
C ASP A 354 -8.72 -27.84 -10.86
N ASN A 355 -7.63 -28.56 -10.71
CA ASN A 355 -7.17 -29.58 -11.68
C ASN A 355 -6.98 -29.03 -13.11
N SER A 356 -6.67 -27.75 -13.27
CA SER A 356 -6.48 -27.06 -14.53
C SER A 356 -5.27 -26.14 -14.46
N GLN A 357 -4.69 -25.83 -15.61
CA GLN A 357 -3.66 -24.77 -15.76
C GLN A 357 -4.28 -23.36 -15.90
N LEU A 358 -5.62 -23.25 -15.82
CA LEU A 358 -6.30 -21.97 -15.92
C LEU A 358 -6.10 -21.16 -14.64
N GLU A 359 -5.38 -20.08 -14.76
CA GLU A 359 -5.15 -19.11 -13.69
C GLU A 359 -5.32 -17.69 -14.24
N LEU A 360 -5.91 -16.80 -13.43
CA LEU A 360 -5.98 -15.36 -13.65
C LEU A 360 -5.12 -14.68 -12.58
N ASP A 361 -4.27 -13.75 -12.99
CA ASP A 361 -3.34 -13.08 -12.11
C ASP A 361 -4.07 -12.34 -10.98
N PHE A 362 -5.15 -11.64 -11.35
CA PHE A 362 -6.07 -11.00 -10.38
C PHE A 362 -7.53 -11.12 -10.83
N VAL A 363 -8.41 -10.94 -9.86
CA VAL A 363 -9.85 -10.75 -10.08
C VAL A 363 -10.26 -9.60 -9.17
N VAL A 364 -10.87 -8.57 -9.74
CA VAL A 364 -11.37 -7.42 -8.98
C VAL A 364 -12.88 -7.36 -9.01
N GLN A 365 -13.44 -6.88 -7.90
CA GLN A 365 -14.86 -6.57 -7.82
C GLN A 365 -15.00 -5.06 -7.93
N ALA A 366 -15.60 -4.59 -9.04
CA ALA A 366 -15.87 -3.19 -9.28
C ALA A 366 -17.39 -2.98 -9.41
N ASN A 367 -17.97 -2.21 -8.50
CA ASN A 367 -19.41 -2.00 -8.39
C ASN A 367 -20.18 -3.34 -8.38
N THR A 368 -20.95 -3.62 -9.43
CA THR A 368 -21.78 -4.83 -9.60
C THR A 368 -21.14 -5.88 -10.53
N ALA A 369 -19.86 -5.71 -10.90
CA ALA A 369 -19.18 -6.57 -11.85
C ALA A 369 -17.95 -7.26 -11.28
N VAL A 370 -17.73 -8.50 -11.72
CA VAL A 370 -16.48 -9.24 -11.55
C VAL A 370 -15.62 -9.02 -12.79
N CYS A 371 -14.43 -8.47 -12.60
CA CYS A 371 -13.50 -8.21 -13.69
C CYS A 371 -12.28 -9.13 -13.55
N PRO A 372 -12.14 -10.17 -14.38
CA PRO A 372 -10.93 -10.97 -14.47
C PRO A 372 -9.80 -10.15 -15.09
N VAL A 373 -8.59 -10.27 -14.52
CA VAL A 373 -7.43 -9.46 -14.89
C VAL A 373 -6.24 -10.34 -15.19
N GLU A 374 -5.63 -10.10 -16.34
CA GLU A 374 -4.36 -10.69 -16.77
C GLU A 374 -3.29 -9.61 -16.83
N VAL A 375 -2.08 -9.92 -16.38
CA VAL A 375 -0.93 -9.00 -16.39
C VAL A 375 0.16 -9.55 -17.31
N LYS A 376 0.66 -8.70 -18.20
CA LYS A 376 1.76 -9.04 -19.13
C LYS A 376 2.88 -8.03 -18.99
N ALA A 377 4.08 -8.51 -18.73
CA ALA A 377 5.26 -7.66 -18.54
C ALA A 377 5.69 -6.92 -19.81
N GLU A 378 5.33 -7.44 -20.98
CA GLU A 378 5.75 -6.93 -22.28
C GLU A 378 4.53 -6.72 -23.20
N GLU A 379 4.80 -6.57 -24.51
CA GLU A 379 3.79 -6.31 -25.53
C GLU A 379 3.00 -7.54 -25.96
N ASN A 380 3.38 -8.74 -25.48
CA ASN A 380 2.69 -9.98 -25.82
C ASN A 380 1.24 -9.95 -25.28
N LEU A 381 0.29 -10.04 -26.20
CA LEU A 381 -1.14 -9.97 -25.91
C LEU A 381 -1.80 -11.36 -25.83
N GLN A 382 -1.03 -12.43 -25.82
CA GLN A 382 -1.58 -13.78 -25.62
C GLN A 382 -2.08 -13.92 -24.18
N SER A 383 -3.36 -14.23 -24.01
CA SER A 383 -4.04 -14.36 -22.72
C SER A 383 -5.01 -15.53 -22.79
N LYS A 384 -4.47 -16.76 -22.85
CA LYS A 384 -5.29 -17.98 -23.01
C LYS A 384 -6.28 -18.14 -21.86
N SER A 385 -5.81 -18.06 -20.62
CA SER A 385 -6.67 -18.20 -19.42
C SER A 385 -7.78 -17.18 -19.41
N LEU A 386 -7.47 -15.91 -19.67
CA LEU A 386 -8.47 -14.84 -19.69
C LEU A 386 -9.49 -15.06 -20.80
N LYS A 387 -9.07 -15.39 -22.03
CA LYS A 387 -9.97 -15.67 -23.15
C LYS A 387 -10.88 -16.88 -22.88
N THR A 388 -10.33 -17.96 -22.31
CA THR A 388 -11.12 -19.13 -21.90
C THR A 388 -12.15 -18.75 -20.83
N THR A 389 -11.75 -17.99 -19.82
CA THR A 389 -12.67 -17.51 -18.78
C THR A 389 -13.81 -16.68 -19.36
N LEU A 390 -13.51 -15.76 -20.29
CA LEU A 390 -14.53 -14.93 -20.94
C LEU A 390 -15.46 -15.74 -21.87
N SER A 391 -14.98 -16.85 -22.45
CA SER A 391 -15.84 -17.73 -23.24
C SER A 391 -16.79 -18.55 -22.37
N GLU A 392 -16.33 -18.98 -21.17
CA GLU A 392 -17.16 -19.69 -20.19
C GLU A 392 -18.15 -18.75 -19.46
N ASN A 393 -17.89 -17.43 -19.43
CA ASN A 393 -18.68 -16.42 -18.73
C ASN A 393 -19.04 -15.26 -19.67
N PRO A 394 -20.12 -15.39 -20.46
CA PRO A 394 -20.47 -14.43 -21.54
C PRO A 394 -20.75 -13.00 -21.05
N ASP A 395 -21.18 -12.83 -19.82
CA ASP A 395 -21.54 -11.52 -19.24
C ASP A 395 -20.34 -10.78 -18.63
N MET A 396 -19.15 -11.42 -18.59
CA MET A 396 -17.96 -10.80 -18.01
C MET A 396 -17.19 -9.97 -19.04
N HIS A 397 -16.58 -8.90 -18.53
CA HIS A 397 -15.60 -8.08 -19.24
C HIS A 397 -14.23 -8.26 -18.59
N GLY A 398 -13.23 -8.64 -19.38
CA GLY A 398 -11.87 -8.88 -18.91
C GLY A 398 -10.95 -7.68 -19.12
N LEU A 399 -9.97 -7.54 -18.24
CA LEU A 399 -8.92 -6.54 -18.33
C LEU A 399 -7.57 -7.22 -18.56
N ARG A 400 -6.77 -6.63 -19.43
CA ARG A 400 -5.37 -7.02 -19.60
C ARG A 400 -4.49 -5.80 -19.42
N PHE A 401 -3.57 -5.86 -18.47
CA PHE A 401 -2.52 -4.84 -18.32
C PHE A 401 -1.26 -5.30 -19.02
N SER A 402 -0.74 -4.48 -19.95
CA SER A 402 0.47 -4.80 -20.73
C SER A 402 1.25 -3.55 -21.11
N MET A 403 2.41 -3.70 -21.75
CA MET A 403 3.15 -2.57 -22.34
C MET A 403 2.54 -2.07 -23.66
N SER A 404 1.50 -2.74 -24.18
CA SER A 404 0.81 -2.32 -25.41
C SER A 404 -0.17 -1.16 -25.12
N ASP A 405 -0.50 -0.43 -26.19
CA ASP A 405 -1.45 0.68 -26.15
C ASP A 405 -2.86 0.24 -25.73
N TYR A 406 -3.66 1.18 -25.26
CA TYR A 406 -5.06 0.97 -24.97
C TYR A 406 -5.81 0.49 -26.22
N ARG A 407 -6.61 -0.55 -26.05
CA ARG A 407 -7.54 -1.03 -27.08
C ARG A 407 -8.68 -1.83 -26.48
N GLU A 408 -9.81 -1.80 -27.11
CA GLU A 408 -10.98 -2.64 -26.82
C GLU A 408 -11.08 -3.77 -27.86
N GLU A 409 -11.17 -5.00 -27.38
CA GLU A 409 -11.26 -6.22 -28.19
C GLU A 409 -12.54 -6.97 -27.77
N GLY A 410 -13.71 -6.43 -28.12
CA GLY A 410 -15.01 -6.98 -27.70
C GLY A 410 -15.17 -6.90 -26.18
N ARG A 411 -15.17 -8.06 -25.50
CA ARG A 411 -15.28 -8.15 -24.03
C ARG A 411 -13.94 -8.12 -23.30
N LEU A 412 -12.86 -7.73 -23.96
CA LEU A 412 -11.52 -7.61 -23.40
C LEU A 412 -10.97 -6.22 -23.67
N THR A 413 -10.61 -5.51 -22.62
CA THR A 413 -9.89 -4.23 -22.73
C THR A 413 -8.43 -4.41 -22.35
N ASN A 414 -7.53 -4.02 -23.27
CA ASN A 414 -6.12 -3.87 -22.96
C ASN A 414 -5.86 -2.44 -22.47
N VAL A 415 -5.28 -2.32 -21.29
CA VAL A 415 -4.91 -1.03 -20.70
C VAL A 415 -3.38 -1.02 -20.53
N PRO A 416 -2.69 0.06 -20.92
CA PRO A 416 -1.27 0.19 -20.66
C PRO A 416 -0.98 0.08 -19.15
N LEU A 417 0.08 -0.65 -18.76
CA LEU A 417 0.46 -0.85 -17.35
C LEU A 417 0.52 0.45 -16.56
N TYR A 418 1.09 1.50 -17.14
CA TYR A 418 1.20 2.82 -16.52
C TYR A 418 -0.15 3.54 -16.33
N GLY A 419 -1.22 3.06 -16.97
CA GLY A 419 -2.59 3.55 -16.80
C GLY A 419 -3.47 2.69 -15.89
N ALA A 420 -2.95 1.57 -15.37
CA ALA A 420 -3.73 0.58 -14.62
C ALA A 420 -4.51 1.20 -13.46
N ARG A 421 -3.86 2.04 -12.64
CA ARG A 421 -4.49 2.65 -11.47
C ARG A 421 -5.59 3.64 -11.85
N SER A 422 -5.32 4.56 -12.79
CA SER A 422 -6.30 5.54 -13.27
C SER A 422 -7.53 4.85 -13.87
N PHE A 423 -7.31 3.79 -14.65
CA PHE A 423 -8.38 3.01 -15.25
C PHE A 423 -9.25 2.31 -14.19
N LEU A 424 -8.63 1.61 -13.25
CA LEU A 424 -9.33 0.92 -12.16
C LEU A 424 -10.07 1.89 -11.22
N LYS A 425 -9.50 3.08 -10.98
CA LYS A 425 -10.16 4.13 -10.21
C LYS A 425 -11.44 4.61 -10.86
N ALA A 426 -11.43 4.79 -12.19
CA ALA A 426 -12.62 5.19 -12.95
C ALA A 426 -13.65 4.04 -13.05
N LEU A 427 -13.20 2.80 -13.19
CA LEU A 427 -14.08 1.63 -13.21
C LEU A 427 -14.87 1.45 -11.91
N LYS A 428 -14.33 1.95 -10.79
CA LYS A 428 -14.96 1.90 -9.47
C LYS A 428 -16.03 2.99 -9.26
N GLN A 429 -15.96 4.08 -10.00
CA GLN A 429 -16.94 5.20 -9.93
C GLN A 429 -18.20 4.90 -10.71
#